data_008897d4aaa11162f66c6fa28e6af450
#
_entry.id   008897d4aaa11162f66c6fa28e6af450
#
_cell.length_a   1.000
_cell.length_b   1.000
_cell.length_c   1.000
_cell.angle_alpha   90.00
_cell.angle_beta   90.00
_cell.angle_gamma   90.00
#
_symmetry.space_group_name_H-M   'P 1'
#
loop_
_entity.id
_entity.type
_entity.pdbx_description
1 polymer ?
#
loop_
_entity_poly.entity_id
_entity_poly.type
_entity_poly.pdbx_seq_one_letter_code
_entity_poly.pdbx_strand_id
1 'polypeptide(L)'
;MFSTRKLATALTAGLLLVVTACSSQGGAQNTPGASGGGAAGGKSFAIAMITHEAPGSTFWDRIRAGAEQAAKQHGIDLRYSNDPDSSKQATLVQNAIDSKVDGIAVTLANAPAVGPALAKAEPVGIPTVVFNSGIDSYQKYGATMYFGSDESLAGQSAGTRLAQAGGGKAICIVHEQGNASLETRCAGVKKSFANTENLQVNGQDLPSVQSTIGAKLAQDPSISDIVTLDAGIATAAVQAKTEANSQAKVVTFDLSPDVVKDIQGKQIEFSVDQQPYLQGYLAVDSLWLQLTNGNDMGGGQPVLTGPSFVDAANIDKIAGFAANNTR
;
A
#
# COMPACT_ATOMS: atom_id res chain seq x y z
N MET A 1 -0.81 75.82 36.99
CA MET A 1 0.35 76.69 37.24
C MET A 1 1.41 76.31 36.22
N PHE A 2 1.50 77.13 35.16
CA PHE A 2 2.62 78.02 34.82
C PHE A 2 3.96 77.24 34.73
N SER A 3 4.76 77.26 33.70
CA SER A 3 5.12 78.35 32.78
C SER A 3 6.13 77.77 31.75
N THR A 4 5.86 77.90 30.49
CA THR A 4 6.52 78.68 29.46
C THR A 4 8.05 78.54 29.20
N ARG A 5 8.33 78.38 27.90
CA ARG A 5 9.36 79.07 27.05
C ARG A 5 10.82 78.61 27.18
N LYS A 6 11.63 78.50 26.16
CA LYS A 6 11.77 79.22 24.88
C LYS A 6 12.68 78.43 23.92
N LEU A 7 12.40 78.55 22.66
CA LEU A 7 13.25 78.68 21.50
C LEU A 7 14.75 78.85 21.68
N ALA A 8 15.53 78.15 20.88
CA ALA A 8 16.64 78.76 20.14
C ALA A 8 17.01 77.84 18.93
N THR A 9 17.02 78.45 17.80
CA THR A 9 17.45 78.08 16.45
C THR A 9 18.95 78.09 16.35
N ALA A 10 19.52 77.08 15.63
CA ALA A 10 20.72 77.28 14.82
C ALA A 10 20.91 76.17 13.77
N LEU A 11 21.10 76.70 12.60
CA LEU A 11 21.45 76.04 11.31
C LEU A 11 22.70 75.17 11.34
N THR A 12 22.71 74.21 10.47
CA THR A 12 23.58 74.01 9.31
C THR A 12 24.19 72.59 9.23
N ALA A 13 24.23 72.19 8.01
CA ALA A 13 25.13 71.29 7.33
C ALA A 13 24.60 69.89 7.05
N GLY A 14 24.30 69.69 5.81
CA GLY A 14 23.85 68.44 5.19
C GLY A 14 24.90 67.35 5.14
N LEU A 15 24.38 66.16 5.23
CA LEU A 15 25.09 64.99 4.73
C LEU A 15 24.03 64.09 4.07
N LEU A 16 24.10 64.03 2.76
CA LEU A 16 23.34 63.11 1.92
C LEU A 16 23.78 61.67 2.23
N LEU A 17 22.95 60.95 2.95
CA LEU A 17 23.05 59.48 3.02
C LEU A 17 22.12 58.90 1.95
N VAL A 18 22.73 58.37 0.89
CA VAL A 18 22.08 57.57 -0.13
C VAL A 18 21.67 56.26 0.53
N VAL A 19 20.37 56.09 0.77
CA VAL A 19 19.81 54.79 1.15
C VAL A 19 19.62 54.00 -0.12
N THR A 20 20.53 53.09 -0.42
CA THR A 20 20.36 52.04 -1.46
C THR A 20 19.34 51.05 -0.92
N ALA A 21 18.12 51.12 -1.39
CA ALA A 21 17.12 50.10 -1.23
C ALA A 21 17.56 48.87 -2.04
N CYS A 22 17.99 47.80 -1.37
CA CYS A 22 18.11 46.47 -1.98
C CYS A 22 16.72 45.90 -2.21
N SER A 23 16.18 46.11 -3.42
CA SER A 23 15.09 45.31 -3.92
C SER A 23 15.66 43.96 -4.37
N SER A 24 15.34 42.91 -3.62
CA SER A 24 15.63 41.52 -4.05
C SER A 24 14.65 41.11 -5.15
N GLN A 25 14.96 41.44 -6.39
CA GLN A 25 14.40 40.76 -7.55
C GLN A 25 15.39 39.69 -7.97
N GLY A 26 15.12 38.42 -7.56
CA GLY A 26 15.75 37.26 -8.09
C GLY A 26 15.27 36.96 -9.51
N GLY A 27 15.83 37.67 -10.48
CA GLY A 27 15.70 37.34 -11.89
C GLY A 27 16.86 36.46 -12.30
N ALA A 28 16.59 35.28 -12.76
CA ALA A 28 17.59 34.40 -13.37
C ALA A 28 18.15 35.08 -14.63
N GLN A 29 19.43 35.44 -14.61
CA GLN A 29 20.15 35.81 -15.82
C GLN A 29 20.44 34.53 -16.61
N ASN A 30 19.86 34.43 -17.81
CA ASN A 30 20.25 33.44 -18.81
C ASN A 30 21.69 33.67 -19.23
N THR A 31 22.60 32.87 -18.70
CA THR A 31 23.93 32.70 -19.27
C THR A 31 23.87 31.51 -20.24
N PRO A 32 24.16 31.69 -21.55
CA PRO A 32 24.28 30.58 -22.45
C PRO A 32 25.62 29.87 -22.19
N GLY A 33 25.52 28.65 -21.64
CA GLY A 33 26.68 27.78 -21.57
C GLY A 33 26.98 27.19 -20.21
N ALA A 34 26.03 26.37 -19.67
CA ALA A 34 26.38 25.34 -18.73
C ALA A 34 25.56 24.08 -19.08
N SER A 35 26.03 23.38 -20.10
CA SER A 35 25.70 21.98 -20.31
C SER A 35 26.25 21.20 -19.13
N GLY A 36 25.41 20.36 -18.52
CA GLY A 36 25.86 19.30 -17.63
C GLY A 36 25.69 19.61 -16.17
N GLY A 37 24.45 19.67 -15.68
CA GLY A 37 24.15 19.19 -14.34
C GLY A 37 24.32 17.67 -14.36
N GLY A 38 25.56 17.19 -14.31
CA GLY A 38 25.86 15.80 -13.98
C GLY A 38 25.25 15.54 -12.60
N ALA A 39 24.36 14.56 -12.50
CA ALA A 39 24.00 13.97 -11.23
C ALA A 39 25.32 13.71 -10.51
N ALA A 40 25.54 14.31 -9.35
CA ALA A 40 26.63 13.96 -8.45
C ALA A 40 26.59 12.43 -8.37
N GLY A 41 27.68 11.74 -8.74
CA GLY A 41 27.79 10.29 -8.73
C GLY A 41 27.72 9.75 -7.32
N GLY A 42 26.55 9.85 -6.69
CA GLY A 42 26.21 9.17 -5.46
C GLY A 42 26.12 7.66 -5.74
N LYS A 43 26.57 6.86 -4.83
CA LYS A 43 26.43 5.40 -4.87
C LYS A 43 24.96 5.08 -5.12
N SER A 44 24.66 4.37 -6.21
CA SER A 44 23.32 3.80 -6.42
C SER A 44 23.13 2.67 -5.42
N PHE A 45 22.08 2.77 -4.58
CA PHE A 45 21.75 1.70 -3.64
C PHE A 45 21.06 0.56 -4.38
N ALA A 46 21.40 -0.69 -4.03
CA ALA A 46 20.69 -1.88 -4.46
C ALA A 46 19.67 -2.26 -3.39
N ILE A 47 18.37 -2.23 -3.72
CA ILE A 47 17.29 -2.65 -2.82
C ILE A 47 16.63 -3.89 -3.39
N ALA A 48 16.58 -4.97 -2.60
CA ALA A 48 15.80 -6.15 -2.93
C ALA A 48 14.36 -5.97 -2.46
N MET A 49 13.38 -6.15 -3.35
CA MET A 49 11.97 -6.24 -3.00
C MET A 49 11.48 -7.68 -3.25
N ILE A 50 11.01 -8.34 -2.20
CA ILE A 50 10.71 -9.78 -2.21
C ILE A 50 9.27 -10.00 -1.77
N THR A 51 8.44 -10.57 -2.65
CA THR A 51 7.02 -10.76 -2.39
C THR A 51 6.61 -12.24 -2.45
N HIS A 52 5.40 -12.52 -1.95
CA HIS A 52 4.73 -13.82 -2.09
C HIS A 52 3.79 -13.86 -3.30
N GLU A 53 4.03 -13.01 -4.30
CA GLU A 53 3.23 -12.94 -5.51
C GLU A 53 3.09 -14.30 -6.18
N ALA A 54 1.84 -14.67 -6.45
CA ALA A 54 1.52 -15.82 -7.29
C ALA A 54 1.45 -15.41 -8.78
N PRO A 55 1.81 -16.27 -9.72
CA PRO A 55 1.72 -15.97 -11.14
C PRO A 55 0.31 -15.55 -11.56
N GLY A 56 0.20 -14.44 -12.32
CA GLY A 56 -1.07 -13.93 -12.83
C GLY A 56 -1.84 -13.01 -11.89
N SER A 57 -1.36 -12.75 -10.68
CA SER A 57 -1.98 -11.78 -9.77
C SER A 57 -1.67 -10.34 -10.16
N THR A 58 -2.67 -9.60 -10.61
CA THR A 58 -2.52 -8.20 -11.03
C THR A 58 -2.41 -7.21 -9.86
N PHE A 59 -2.69 -7.65 -8.64
CA PHE A 59 -2.53 -6.84 -7.43
C PHE A 59 -1.08 -6.34 -7.29
N TRP A 60 -0.12 -7.22 -7.53
CA TRP A 60 1.30 -6.95 -7.37
C TRP A 60 1.86 -5.98 -8.41
N ASP A 61 1.22 -5.84 -9.57
CA ASP A 61 1.61 -4.85 -10.58
C ASP A 61 1.53 -3.42 -10.03
N ARG A 62 0.57 -3.13 -9.14
CA ARG A 62 0.42 -1.82 -8.49
C ARG A 62 1.50 -1.58 -7.46
N ILE A 63 1.80 -2.59 -6.65
CA ILE A 63 2.91 -2.53 -5.68
C ILE A 63 4.22 -2.27 -6.42
N ARG A 64 4.47 -3.04 -7.49
CA ARG A 64 5.67 -2.90 -8.31
C ARG A 64 5.76 -1.53 -8.95
N ALA A 65 4.67 -1.01 -9.53
CA ALA A 65 4.63 0.33 -10.11
C ALA A 65 4.99 1.43 -9.09
N GLY A 66 4.50 1.32 -7.85
CA GLY A 66 4.88 2.24 -6.77
C GLY A 66 6.36 2.15 -6.40
N ALA A 67 6.87 0.93 -6.25
CA ALA A 67 8.28 0.68 -5.93
C ALA A 67 9.23 1.17 -7.04
N GLU A 68 8.90 0.91 -8.30
CA GLU A 68 9.66 1.37 -9.47
C GLU A 68 9.66 2.89 -9.59
N GLN A 69 8.54 3.55 -9.25
CA GLN A 69 8.47 5.00 -9.23
C GLN A 69 9.42 5.59 -8.17
N ALA A 70 9.43 5.05 -6.95
CA ALA A 70 10.36 5.48 -5.92
C ALA A 70 11.82 5.20 -6.32
N ALA A 71 12.09 4.01 -6.86
CA ALA A 71 13.41 3.64 -7.33
C ALA A 71 13.92 4.58 -8.42
N LYS A 72 13.08 4.93 -9.38
CA LYS A 72 13.40 5.88 -10.46
C LYS A 72 13.71 7.28 -9.90
N GLN A 73 12.94 7.74 -8.93
CA GLN A 73 13.14 9.07 -8.34
C GLN A 73 14.48 9.19 -7.61
N HIS A 74 14.92 8.13 -6.96
CA HIS A 74 16.12 8.12 -6.13
C HIS A 74 17.35 7.48 -6.80
N GLY A 75 17.23 6.98 -8.02
CA GLY A 75 18.33 6.30 -8.72
C GLY A 75 18.72 4.96 -8.08
N ILE A 76 17.74 4.20 -7.58
CA ILE A 76 17.93 2.92 -6.91
C ILE A 76 17.96 1.79 -7.94
N ASP A 77 18.88 0.82 -7.76
CA ASP A 77 18.86 -0.49 -8.40
C ASP A 77 17.84 -1.38 -7.68
N LEU A 78 16.57 -1.35 -8.12
CA LEU A 78 15.49 -2.16 -7.54
C LEU A 78 15.53 -3.58 -8.11
N ARG A 79 15.73 -4.56 -7.24
CA ARG A 79 15.79 -5.98 -7.57
C ARG A 79 14.53 -6.67 -7.08
N TYR A 80 13.53 -6.77 -7.94
CA TYR A 80 12.28 -7.45 -7.63
C TYR A 80 12.39 -8.96 -7.82
N SER A 81 11.89 -9.73 -6.85
CA SER A 81 11.75 -11.19 -6.93
C SER A 81 10.54 -11.67 -6.12
N ASN A 82 9.96 -12.79 -6.50
CA ASN A 82 8.78 -13.33 -5.86
C ASN A 82 8.73 -14.85 -5.93
N ASP A 83 8.09 -15.46 -4.94
CA ASP A 83 7.66 -16.85 -4.98
C ASP A 83 6.49 -17.05 -3.98
N PRO A 84 5.37 -17.67 -4.39
CA PRO A 84 4.24 -17.96 -3.51
C PRO A 84 4.56 -19.07 -2.49
N ASP A 85 5.58 -19.91 -2.74
CA ASP A 85 6.09 -20.85 -1.75
C ASP A 85 6.96 -20.13 -0.73
N SER A 86 6.52 -20.13 0.52
CA SER A 86 7.19 -19.40 1.60
C SER A 86 8.62 -19.89 1.88
N SER A 87 8.94 -21.16 1.61
CA SER A 87 10.31 -21.68 1.76
C SER A 87 11.23 -21.14 0.68
N LYS A 88 10.72 -21.03 -0.55
CA LYS A 88 11.46 -20.40 -1.65
C LYS A 88 11.55 -18.88 -1.46
N GLN A 89 10.49 -18.22 -0.99
CA GLN A 89 10.56 -16.81 -0.61
C GLN A 89 11.64 -16.57 0.45
N ALA A 90 11.76 -17.42 1.47
CA ALA A 90 12.84 -17.37 2.45
C ALA A 90 14.23 -17.53 1.81
N THR A 91 14.36 -18.38 0.78
CA THR A 91 15.60 -18.53 0.01
C THR A 91 15.93 -17.26 -0.77
N LEU A 92 14.94 -16.56 -1.36
CA LEU A 92 15.14 -15.26 -2.02
C LEU A 92 15.67 -14.20 -1.04
N VAL A 93 15.14 -14.18 0.20
CA VAL A 93 15.64 -13.29 1.26
C VAL A 93 17.10 -13.60 1.59
N GLN A 94 17.46 -14.89 1.77
CA GLN A 94 18.85 -15.29 2.03
C GLN A 94 19.76 -14.87 0.86
N ASN A 95 19.34 -15.07 -0.40
CA ASN A 95 20.12 -14.69 -1.58
C ASN A 95 20.36 -13.17 -1.64
N ALA A 96 19.39 -12.35 -1.23
CA ALA A 96 19.54 -10.91 -1.16
C ALA A 96 20.61 -10.51 -0.11
N ILE A 97 20.58 -11.15 1.06
CA ILE A 97 21.59 -10.94 2.11
C ILE A 97 22.99 -11.35 1.62
N ASP A 98 23.12 -12.52 1.02
CA ASP A 98 24.39 -13.04 0.50
C ASP A 98 24.95 -12.18 -0.64
N SER A 99 24.07 -11.56 -1.43
CA SER A 99 24.40 -10.61 -2.49
C SER A 99 24.75 -9.21 -1.97
N LYS A 100 24.68 -9.00 -0.65
CA LYS A 100 25.02 -7.74 0.04
C LYS A 100 24.28 -6.53 -0.55
N VAL A 101 22.96 -6.67 -0.76
CA VAL A 101 22.12 -5.52 -1.11
C VAL A 101 22.16 -4.48 0.01
N ASP A 102 21.89 -3.22 -0.32
CA ASP A 102 21.92 -2.12 0.65
C ASP A 102 20.64 -2.08 1.52
N GLY A 103 19.51 -2.68 1.07
CA GLY A 103 18.26 -2.76 1.83
C GLY A 103 17.33 -3.86 1.33
N ILE A 104 16.42 -4.33 2.18
CA ILE A 104 15.45 -5.37 1.83
C ILE A 104 14.03 -4.90 2.20
N ALA A 105 13.13 -4.89 1.23
CA ALA A 105 11.69 -4.78 1.41
C ALA A 105 11.04 -6.16 1.20
N VAL A 106 10.25 -6.66 2.15
CA VAL A 106 9.73 -8.03 2.10
C VAL A 106 8.31 -8.12 2.63
N THR A 107 7.52 -9.06 2.09
CA THR A 107 6.21 -9.43 2.63
C THR A 107 6.33 -10.66 3.52
N LEU A 108 5.58 -10.71 4.64
CA LEU A 108 5.60 -11.81 5.60
C LEU A 108 4.22 -12.50 5.70
N ALA A 109 3.65 -12.93 4.56
CA ALA A 109 2.36 -13.65 4.53
C ALA A 109 2.41 -14.95 5.37
N ASN A 110 3.55 -15.62 5.37
CA ASN A 110 3.88 -16.72 6.28
C ASN A 110 5.13 -16.34 7.10
N ALA A 111 4.94 -15.51 8.12
CA ALA A 111 6.03 -14.99 8.94
C ALA A 111 6.87 -16.08 9.63
N PRO A 112 6.32 -17.21 10.12
CA PRO A 112 7.13 -18.30 10.67
C PRO A 112 8.11 -18.91 9.67
N ALA A 113 7.78 -18.96 8.38
CA ALA A 113 8.64 -19.54 7.35
C ALA A 113 9.70 -18.56 6.84
N VAL A 114 9.32 -17.29 6.60
CA VAL A 114 10.20 -16.28 5.98
C VAL A 114 10.99 -15.49 7.01
N GLY A 115 10.39 -15.18 8.15
CA GLY A 115 10.96 -14.31 9.18
C GLY A 115 12.34 -14.72 9.70
N PRO A 116 12.63 -16.01 9.95
CA PRO A 116 13.96 -16.44 10.36
C PRO A 116 15.08 -16.13 9.35
N ALA A 117 14.77 -16.10 8.05
CA ALA A 117 15.71 -15.65 7.02
C ALA A 117 15.91 -14.13 7.10
N LEU A 118 14.82 -13.36 7.25
CA LEU A 118 14.87 -11.91 7.36
C LEU A 118 15.69 -11.44 8.56
N ALA A 119 15.54 -12.10 9.71
CA ALA A 119 16.28 -11.76 10.94
C ALA A 119 17.80 -11.84 10.81
N LYS A 120 18.33 -12.45 9.75
CA LYS A 120 19.77 -12.50 9.47
C LYS A 120 20.30 -11.23 8.81
N ALA A 121 19.43 -10.33 8.34
CA ALA A 121 19.83 -9.08 7.70
C ALA A 121 20.38 -8.05 8.70
N GLU A 122 19.74 -7.91 9.86
CA GLU A 122 20.12 -6.95 10.90
C GLU A 122 21.57 -7.14 11.40
N PRO A 123 22.03 -8.36 11.76
CA PRO A 123 23.42 -8.57 12.24
C PRO A 123 24.50 -8.23 11.22
N VAL A 124 24.16 -8.17 9.93
CA VAL A 124 25.09 -7.81 8.85
C VAL A 124 24.90 -6.37 8.36
N GLY A 125 24.06 -5.58 9.06
CA GLY A 125 23.88 -4.16 8.82
C GLY A 125 22.98 -3.82 7.60
N ILE A 126 22.14 -4.75 7.13
CA ILE A 126 21.18 -4.51 6.04
C ILE A 126 19.86 -4.08 6.65
N PRO A 127 19.41 -2.83 6.47
CA PRO A 127 18.09 -2.37 6.93
C PRO A 127 16.97 -3.10 6.19
N THR A 128 15.91 -3.40 6.93
CA THR A 128 14.77 -4.14 6.39
C THR A 128 13.44 -3.44 6.71
N VAL A 129 12.53 -3.45 5.74
CA VAL A 129 11.15 -3.05 5.92
C VAL A 129 10.22 -4.18 5.52
N VAL A 130 9.09 -4.28 6.21
CA VAL A 130 8.02 -5.21 5.87
C VAL A 130 6.86 -4.41 5.31
N PHE A 131 6.19 -4.94 4.30
CA PHE A 131 5.02 -4.30 3.73
C PHE A 131 3.95 -5.32 3.34
N ASN A 132 2.73 -4.86 3.15
CA ASN A 132 1.55 -5.64 2.78
C ASN A 132 1.13 -6.67 3.85
N SER A 133 1.98 -7.62 4.19
CA SER A 133 1.68 -8.70 5.15
C SER A 133 2.75 -8.78 6.22
N GLY A 134 2.36 -9.06 7.49
CA GLY A 134 3.29 -9.28 8.61
C GLY A 134 3.29 -8.21 9.68
N ILE A 135 2.23 -7.38 9.77
CA ILE A 135 2.10 -6.28 10.76
C ILE A 135 2.39 -6.72 12.20
N ASP A 136 1.95 -7.92 12.61
CA ASP A 136 2.11 -8.42 13.98
C ASP A 136 3.49 -9.01 14.28
N SER A 137 4.36 -9.10 13.27
CA SER A 137 5.61 -9.87 13.39
C SER A 137 6.84 -9.18 12.82
N TYR A 138 6.71 -8.06 12.12
CA TYR A 138 7.85 -7.41 11.45
C TYR A 138 8.99 -7.05 12.42
N GLN A 139 8.68 -6.48 13.59
CA GLN A 139 9.67 -6.12 14.61
C GLN A 139 10.39 -7.34 15.20
N LYS A 140 9.68 -8.46 15.38
CA LYS A 140 10.25 -9.71 15.87
C LYS A 140 11.37 -10.22 14.97
N TYR A 141 11.32 -9.92 13.68
CA TYR A 141 12.29 -10.35 12.68
C TYR A 141 13.24 -9.24 12.22
N GLY A 142 13.39 -8.17 13.03
CA GLY A 142 14.38 -7.12 12.84
C GLY A 142 14.00 -6.03 11.85
N ALA A 143 12.79 -6.03 11.30
CA ALA A 143 12.34 -4.94 10.45
C ALA A 143 11.95 -3.72 11.28
N THR A 144 12.37 -2.53 10.82
CA THR A 144 12.16 -1.27 11.56
C THR A 144 10.83 -0.61 11.21
N MET A 145 10.28 -0.86 10.02
CA MET A 145 9.08 -0.21 9.51
C MET A 145 8.12 -1.23 8.90
N TYR A 146 6.83 -0.90 8.93
CA TYR A 146 5.76 -1.64 8.24
C TYR A 146 4.88 -0.68 7.44
N PHE A 147 4.55 -1.04 6.19
CA PHE A 147 3.63 -0.32 5.31
C PHE A 147 2.55 -1.26 4.79
N GLY A 148 1.29 -1.03 5.16
CA GLY A 148 0.20 -1.91 4.75
C GLY A 148 -1.09 -1.64 5.50
N SER A 149 -1.96 -2.63 5.55
CA SER A 149 -3.19 -2.56 6.32
C SER A 149 -3.05 -3.23 7.68
N ASP A 150 -3.83 -2.78 8.65
CA ASP A 150 -4.26 -3.61 9.75
C ASP A 150 -5.42 -4.48 9.26
N GLU A 151 -5.14 -5.75 9.03
CA GLU A 151 -6.09 -6.66 8.39
C GLU A 151 -7.30 -6.98 9.27
N SER A 152 -7.13 -6.97 10.59
CA SER A 152 -8.24 -7.12 11.53
C SER A 152 -9.17 -5.91 11.47
N LEU A 153 -8.62 -4.70 11.45
CA LEU A 153 -9.37 -3.46 11.33
C LEU A 153 -10.07 -3.37 9.96
N ALA A 154 -9.37 -3.72 8.87
CA ALA A 154 -9.93 -3.70 7.53
C ALA A 154 -11.10 -4.68 7.40
N GLY A 155 -10.95 -5.90 7.90
CA GLY A 155 -12.02 -6.89 7.95
C GLY A 155 -13.19 -6.44 8.81
N GLN A 156 -12.95 -5.91 10.02
CA GLN A 156 -13.99 -5.39 10.90
C GLN A 156 -14.77 -4.25 10.25
N SER A 157 -14.08 -3.37 9.52
CA SER A 157 -14.71 -2.25 8.81
C SER A 157 -15.64 -2.74 7.70
N ALA A 158 -15.22 -3.75 6.92
CA ALA A 158 -16.07 -4.40 5.92
C ALA A 158 -17.28 -5.08 6.57
N GLY A 159 -17.07 -5.87 7.62
CA GLY A 159 -18.14 -6.55 8.36
C GLY A 159 -19.14 -5.60 8.99
N THR A 160 -18.68 -4.48 9.53
CA THR A 160 -19.55 -3.41 10.07
C THR A 160 -20.47 -2.84 9.00
N ARG A 161 -19.91 -2.58 7.80
CA ARG A 161 -20.69 -2.05 6.68
C ARG A 161 -21.72 -3.05 6.16
N LEU A 162 -21.40 -4.36 6.14
CA LEU A 162 -22.37 -5.43 5.84
C LEU A 162 -23.49 -5.49 6.86
N ALA A 163 -23.17 -5.43 8.16
CA ALA A 163 -24.16 -5.42 9.23
C ALA A 163 -25.11 -4.22 9.12
N GLN A 164 -24.60 -3.03 8.81
CA GLN A 164 -25.39 -1.82 8.61
C GLN A 164 -26.31 -1.91 7.37
N ALA A 165 -25.88 -2.64 6.34
CA ALA A 165 -26.69 -2.89 5.15
C ALA A 165 -27.80 -3.95 5.35
N GLY A 166 -27.93 -4.53 6.54
CA GLY A 166 -28.96 -5.52 6.87
C GLY A 166 -28.70 -6.91 6.31
N GLY A 167 -27.43 -7.27 6.05
CA GLY A 167 -27.04 -8.60 5.54
C GLY A 167 -27.45 -9.75 6.50
N GLY A 168 -27.61 -10.95 5.94
CA GLY A 168 -28.02 -12.16 6.68
C GLY A 168 -26.85 -13.10 6.97
N LYS A 169 -26.35 -13.81 5.95
CA LYS A 169 -25.23 -14.73 6.02
C LYS A 169 -24.18 -14.37 4.98
N ALA A 170 -22.92 -14.30 5.38
CA ALA A 170 -21.80 -14.06 4.46
C ALA A 170 -20.90 -15.30 4.29
N ILE A 171 -20.31 -15.42 3.11
CA ILE A 171 -19.11 -16.22 2.88
C ILE A 171 -17.92 -15.29 2.65
N CYS A 172 -16.79 -15.56 3.32
CA CYS A 172 -15.53 -14.86 3.11
C CYS A 172 -14.57 -15.79 2.36
N ILE A 173 -14.10 -15.34 1.19
CA ILE A 173 -13.34 -16.18 0.26
C ILE A 173 -11.85 -16.05 0.55
N VAL A 174 -11.24 -17.07 1.12
CA VAL A 174 -9.79 -17.15 1.34
C VAL A 174 -9.16 -17.84 0.14
N HIS A 175 -8.42 -17.11 -0.66
CA HIS A 175 -7.90 -17.57 -1.96
C HIS A 175 -6.43 -17.97 -1.94
N GLU A 176 -5.72 -17.74 -0.83
CA GLU A 176 -4.35 -18.21 -0.60
C GLU A 176 -4.26 -18.93 0.75
N GLN A 177 -4.10 -20.24 0.70
CA GLN A 177 -3.99 -21.04 1.91
C GLN A 177 -2.71 -20.72 2.68
N GLY A 178 -2.85 -20.50 3.99
CA GLY A 178 -1.72 -20.19 4.88
C GLY A 178 -1.24 -18.73 4.82
N ASN A 179 -1.95 -17.87 4.09
CA ASN A 179 -1.73 -16.43 4.14
C ASN A 179 -2.44 -15.84 5.37
N ALA A 180 -1.65 -15.51 6.41
CA ALA A 180 -2.16 -15.00 7.68
C ALA A 180 -2.98 -13.71 7.54
N SER A 181 -2.64 -12.85 6.57
CA SER A 181 -3.36 -11.59 6.32
C SER A 181 -4.79 -11.84 5.86
N LEU A 182 -5.00 -12.79 4.94
CA LEU A 182 -6.34 -13.13 4.45
C LEU A 182 -7.21 -13.78 5.55
N GLU A 183 -6.62 -14.69 6.34
CA GLU A 183 -7.30 -15.31 7.47
C GLU A 183 -7.71 -14.25 8.52
N THR A 184 -6.81 -13.32 8.84
CA THR A 184 -7.07 -12.22 9.77
C THR A 184 -8.17 -11.29 9.25
N ARG A 185 -8.19 -11.03 7.95
CA ARG A 185 -9.21 -10.21 7.28
C ARG A 185 -10.60 -10.83 7.39
N CYS A 186 -10.73 -12.13 7.08
CA CYS A 186 -11.99 -12.87 7.26
C CYS A 186 -12.41 -12.99 8.73
N ALA A 187 -11.46 -13.19 9.65
CA ALA A 187 -11.75 -13.18 11.09
C ALA A 187 -12.26 -11.80 11.54
N GLY A 188 -11.71 -10.71 11.00
CA GLY A 188 -12.18 -9.35 11.22
C GLY A 188 -13.63 -9.15 10.72
N VAL A 189 -13.94 -9.61 9.52
CA VAL A 189 -15.32 -9.59 8.98
C VAL A 189 -16.26 -10.31 9.94
N LYS A 190 -15.92 -11.53 10.35
CA LYS A 190 -16.73 -12.33 11.27
C LYS A 190 -16.93 -11.67 12.62
N LYS A 191 -15.96 -10.93 13.13
CA LYS A 191 -16.05 -10.21 14.41
C LYS A 191 -17.13 -9.14 14.39
N SER A 192 -17.33 -8.44 13.28
CA SER A 192 -18.35 -7.40 13.12
C SER A 192 -19.63 -7.89 12.44
N PHE A 193 -19.56 -9.01 11.70
CA PHE A 193 -20.69 -9.67 11.06
C PHE A 193 -20.63 -11.17 11.36
N ALA A 194 -21.18 -11.55 12.53
CA ALA A 194 -20.96 -12.84 13.18
C ALA A 194 -21.35 -14.06 12.32
N ASN A 195 -22.40 -13.91 11.48
CA ASN A 195 -22.87 -14.98 10.59
C ASN A 195 -22.03 -15.06 9.29
N THR A 196 -20.71 -15.14 9.45
CA THR A 196 -19.75 -15.25 8.36
C THR A 196 -19.03 -16.60 8.46
N GLU A 197 -18.96 -17.34 7.35
CA GLU A 197 -18.13 -18.54 7.23
C GLU A 197 -17.05 -18.35 6.19
N ASN A 198 -15.88 -18.98 6.39
CA ASN A 198 -14.79 -18.95 5.41
C ASN A 198 -15.02 -20.02 4.35
N LEU A 199 -14.76 -19.67 3.08
CA LEU A 199 -14.70 -20.59 1.95
C LEU A 199 -13.28 -20.55 1.38
N GLN A 200 -12.55 -21.66 1.50
CA GLN A 200 -11.20 -21.82 0.96
C GLN A 200 -11.30 -22.15 -0.53
N VAL A 201 -10.52 -21.45 -1.36
CA VAL A 201 -10.40 -21.70 -2.80
C VAL A 201 -8.95 -21.61 -3.25
N ASN A 202 -8.63 -22.15 -4.42
CA ASN A 202 -7.33 -21.95 -5.05
C ASN A 202 -7.40 -20.70 -5.97
N GLY A 203 -6.90 -19.56 -5.53
CA GLY A 203 -6.95 -18.31 -6.26
C GLY A 203 -6.17 -18.29 -7.58
N GLN A 204 -5.30 -19.28 -7.81
CA GLN A 204 -4.58 -19.42 -9.08
C GLN A 204 -5.42 -20.08 -10.19
N ASP A 205 -6.60 -20.61 -9.85
CA ASP A 205 -7.53 -21.27 -10.77
C ASP A 205 -8.90 -20.59 -10.71
N LEU A 206 -9.03 -19.45 -11.38
CA LEU A 206 -10.26 -18.66 -11.37
C LEU A 206 -11.51 -19.44 -11.85
N PRO A 207 -11.45 -20.33 -12.87
CA PRO A 207 -12.58 -21.20 -13.20
C PRO A 207 -13.01 -22.09 -12.03
N SER A 208 -12.07 -22.66 -11.28
CA SER A 208 -12.35 -23.45 -10.08
C SER A 208 -12.94 -22.57 -8.95
N VAL A 209 -12.45 -21.34 -8.78
CA VAL A 209 -13.02 -20.38 -7.83
C VAL A 209 -14.49 -20.11 -8.14
N GLN A 210 -14.80 -19.77 -9.40
CA GLN A 210 -16.16 -19.51 -9.88
C GLN A 210 -17.08 -20.70 -9.62
N SER A 211 -16.65 -21.90 -10.02
CA SER A 211 -17.38 -23.14 -9.82
C SER A 211 -17.66 -23.43 -8.34
N THR A 212 -16.65 -23.25 -7.47
CA THR A 212 -16.75 -23.48 -6.02
C THR A 212 -17.72 -22.52 -5.36
N ILE A 213 -17.63 -21.21 -5.69
CA ILE A 213 -18.58 -20.21 -5.18
C ILE A 213 -19.99 -20.50 -5.67
N GLY A 214 -20.18 -20.82 -6.97
CA GLY A 214 -21.48 -21.16 -7.53
C GLY A 214 -22.12 -22.37 -6.87
N ALA A 215 -21.35 -23.46 -6.65
CA ALA A 215 -21.81 -24.63 -5.92
C ALA A 215 -22.23 -24.32 -4.49
N LYS A 216 -21.49 -23.46 -3.79
CA LYS A 216 -21.78 -23.03 -2.41
C LYS A 216 -23.09 -22.23 -2.36
N LEU A 217 -23.31 -21.31 -3.31
CA LEU A 217 -24.55 -20.52 -3.41
C LEU A 217 -25.77 -21.39 -3.72
N ALA A 218 -25.60 -22.40 -4.58
CA ALA A 218 -26.67 -23.34 -4.89
C ALA A 218 -27.03 -24.26 -3.70
N GLN A 219 -26.01 -24.66 -2.93
CA GLN A 219 -26.19 -25.47 -1.72
C GLN A 219 -26.84 -24.71 -0.58
N ASP A 220 -26.56 -23.43 -0.44
CA ASP A 220 -27.04 -22.59 0.66
C ASP A 220 -27.62 -21.27 0.15
N PRO A 221 -28.91 -21.25 -0.21
CA PRO A 221 -29.59 -20.04 -0.67
C PRO A 221 -29.75 -18.94 0.40
N SER A 222 -29.41 -19.23 1.66
CA SER A 222 -29.46 -18.23 2.74
C SER A 222 -28.25 -17.25 2.71
N ILE A 223 -27.24 -17.52 1.89
CA ILE A 223 -26.09 -16.64 1.71
C ILE A 223 -26.56 -15.35 1.02
N SER A 224 -26.46 -14.26 1.73
CA SER A 224 -26.84 -12.92 1.27
C SER A 224 -25.66 -12.05 0.84
N ASP A 225 -24.44 -12.43 1.25
CA ASP A 225 -23.25 -11.61 1.01
C ASP A 225 -22.04 -12.49 0.70
N ILE A 226 -21.23 -12.04 -0.27
CA ILE A 226 -19.94 -12.65 -0.66
C ILE A 226 -18.86 -11.61 -0.42
N VAL A 227 -17.91 -11.92 0.45
CA VAL A 227 -16.74 -11.09 0.71
C VAL A 227 -15.53 -11.71 0.01
N THR A 228 -15.02 -11.07 -1.01
CA THR A 228 -13.78 -11.46 -1.68
C THR A 228 -12.62 -10.61 -1.19
N LEU A 229 -11.40 -11.13 -1.24
CA LEU A 229 -10.21 -10.49 -0.68
C LEU A 229 -9.21 -10.07 -1.75
N ASP A 230 -9.62 -10.15 -3.02
CA ASP A 230 -8.84 -9.77 -4.21
C ASP A 230 -9.77 -9.41 -5.36
N ALA A 231 -9.33 -8.51 -6.24
CA ALA A 231 -10.11 -8.01 -7.36
C ALA A 231 -10.45 -9.08 -8.43
N GLY A 232 -9.52 -10.00 -8.70
CA GLY A 232 -9.76 -11.11 -9.64
C GLY A 232 -10.78 -12.11 -9.10
N ILE A 233 -10.71 -12.39 -7.80
CA ILE A 233 -11.69 -13.24 -7.09
C ILE A 233 -13.07 -12.58 -7.06
N ALA A 234 -13.15 -11.25 -6.96
CA ALA A 234 -14.40 -10.51 -7.02
C ALA A 234 -15.12 -10.70 -8.36
N THR A 235 -14.38 -10.57 -9.46
CA THR A 235 -14.93 -10.79 -10.82
C THR A 235 -15.46 -12.22 -10.97
N ALA A 236 -14.72 -13.22 -10.49
CA ALA A 236 -15.18 -14.61 -10.50
C ALA A 236 -16.43 -14.82 -9.63
N ALA A 237 -16.53 -14.13 -8.49
CA ALA A 237 -17.72 -14.18 -7.62
C ALA A 237 -18.95 -13.54 -8.26
N VAL A 238 -18.80 -12.43 -8.99
CA VAL A 238 -19.89 -11.81 -9.77
C VAL A 238 -20.42 -12.75 -10.85
N GLN A 239 -19.52 -13.46 -11.53
CA GLN A 239 -19.91 -14.48 -12.54
C GLN A 239 -20.63 -15.66 -11.89
N ALA A 240 -20.06 -16.22 -10.81
CA ALA A 240 -20.62 -17.34 -10.06
C ALA A 240 -22.03 -17.03 -9.53
N LYS A 241 -22.22 -15.86 -8.95
CA LYS A 241 -23.52 -15.38 -8.47
C LYS A 241 -24.55 -15.29 -9.61
N THR A 242 -24.14 -14.77 -10.77
CA THR A 242 -25.02 -14.63 -11.95
C THR A 242 -25.46 -15.98 -12.49
N GLU A 243 -24.53 -16.93 -12.63
CA GLU A 243 -24.82 -18.30 -13.10
C GLU A 243 -25.69 -19.10 -12.12
N ALA A 244 -25.49 -18.90 -10.83
CA ALA A 244 -26.30 -19.51 -9.77
C ALA A 244 -27.67 -18.83 -9.58
N ASN A 245 -27.99 -17.77 -10.32
CA ASN A 245 -29.18 -16.92 -10.12
C ASN A 245 -29.32 -16.46 -8.64
N SER A 246 -28.21 -16.22 -7.95
CA SER A 246 -28.18 -15.79 -6.56
C SER A 246 -28.38 -14.28 -6.44
N GLN A 247 -29.10 -13.85 -5.41
CA GLN A 247 -29.26 -12.43 -5.06
C GLN A 247 -28.20 -11.94 -4.07
N ALA A 248 -27.19 -12.75 -3.76
CA ALA A 248 -26.12 -12.37 -2.84
C ALA A 248 -25.39 -11.11 -3.35
N LYS A 249 -25.10 -10.19 -2.45
CA LYS A 249 -24.32 -8.99 -2.72
C LYS A 249 -22.83 -9.36 -2.72
N VAL A 250 -22.05 -8.75 -3.61
CA VAL A 250 -20.61 -8.93 -3.65
C VAL A 250 -19.95 -7.67 -3.09
N VAL A 251 -19.04 -7.86 -2.15
CA VAL A 251 -18.11 -6.83 -1.68
C VAL A 251 -16.70 -7.39 -1.79
N THR A 252 -15.72 -6.50 -1.98
CA THR A 252 -14.36 -6.96 -2.22
C THR A 252 -13.32 -6.12 -1.47
N PHE A 253 -12.12 -6.61 -1.52
CA PHE A 253 -10.90 -5.84 -1.30
C PHE A 253 -10.26 -5.57 -2.65
N ASP A 254 -9.44 -4.52 -2.70
CA ASP A 254 -8.68 -4.07 -3.86
C ASP A 254 -9.50 -3.59 -5.06
N LEU A 255 -8.80 -2.98 -5.99
CA LEU A 255 -9.37 -2.42 -7.20
C LEU A 255 -8.74 -3.05 -8.44
N SER A 256 -9.49 -3.08 -9.51
CA SER A 256 -9.04 -3.34 -10.89
C SER A 256 -9.95 -2.58 -11.84
N PRO A 257 -9.61 -2.43 -13.13
CA PRO A 257 -10.51 -1.85 -14.09
C PRO A 257 -11.88 -2.57 -14.17
N ASP A 258 -11.91 -3.88 -13.93
CA ASP A 258 -13.16 -4.65 -13.93
C ASP A 258 -13.95 -4.44 -12.65
N VAL A 259 -13.33 -4.43 -11.47
CA VAL A 259 -14.01 -4.05 -10.21
C VAL A 259 -14.58 -2.64 -10.28
N VAL A 260 -13.87 -1.70 -10.93
CA VAL A 260 -14.40 -0.34 -11.17
C VAL A 260 -15.71 -0.40 -11.98
N LYS A 261 -15.74 -1.14 -13.08
CA LYS A 261 -16.96 -1.33 -13.91
C LYS A 261 -18.08 -2.01 -13.12
N ASP A 262 -17.72 -3.02 -12.32
CA ASP A 262 -18.70 -3.76 -11.52
C ASP A 262 -19.30 -2.90 -10.40
N ILE A 263 -18.52 -2.00 -9.79
CA ILE A 263 -19.07 -1.01 -8.83
C ILE A 263 -20.00 0.00 -9.56
N GLN A 264 -19.56 0.53 -10.71
CA GLN A 264 -20.39 1.43 -11.53
C GLN A 264 -21.67 0.74 -12.01
N GLY A 265 -21.57 -0.55 -12.36
CA GLY A 265 -22.69 -1.40 -12.77
C GLY A 265 -23.53 -1.96 -11.60
N LYS A 266 -23.20 -1.65 -10.35
CA LYS A 266 -23.86 -2.14 -9.12
C LYS A 266 -23.83 -3.67 -8.97
N GLN A 267 -22.83 -4.33 -9.54
CA GLN A 267 -22.56 -5.76 -9.34
C GLN A 267 -21.76 -5.99 -8.06
N ILE A 268 -20.92 -5.02 -7.71
CA ILE A 268 -20.14 -4.95 -6.47
C ILE A 268 -20.60 -3.72 -5.67
N GLU A 269 -20.93 -3.91 -4.40
CA GLU A 269 -21.44 -2.86 -3.52
C GLU A 269 -20.32 -1.87 -3.12
N PHE A 270 -19.16 -2.40 -2.75
CA PHE A 270 -17.96 -1.61 -2.42
C PHE A 270 -16.69 -2.45 -2.48
N SER A 271 -15.57 -1.77 -2.59
CA SER A 271 -14.24 -2.32 -2.34
C SER A 271 -13.60 -1.66 -1.12
N VAL A 272 -12.85 -2.43 -0.36
CA VAL A 272 -11.92 -1.96 0.69
C VAL A 272 -10.54 -1.89 0.06
N ASP A 273 -10.11 -0.68 -0.26
CA ASP A 273 -8.83 -0.44 -0.92
C ASP A 273 -7.73 -0.24 0.12
N GLN A 274 -6.67 -0.99 -0.01
CA GLN A 274 -5.47 -0.92 0.82
C GLN A 274 -4.34 -0.06 0.23
N GLN A 275 -4.56 0.53 -0.93
CA GLN A 275 -3.63 1.42 -1.66
C GLN A 275 -2.28 0.74 -1.96
N PRO A 276 -2.25 -0.34 -2.74
CA PRO A 276 -1.05 -1.14 -2.97
C PRO A 276 0.11 -0.37 -3.60
N TYR A 277 -0.17 0.56 -4.51
CA TYR A 277 0.86 1.46 -5.07
C TYR A 277 1.64 2.20 -3.97
N LEU A 278 0.90 2.74 -2.97
CA LEU A 278 1.50 3.46 -1.86
C LEU A 278 2.37 2.54 -0.99
N GLN A 279 1.98 1.28 -0.80
CA GLN A 279 2.78 0.30 -0.05
C GLN A 279 4.14 0.07 -0.73
N GLY A 280 4.14 -0.17 -2.05
CA GLY A 280 5.37 -0.37 -2.81
C GLY A 280 6.26 0.87 -2.82
N TYR A 281 5.65 2.05 -3.03
CA TYR A 281 6.36 3.33 -3.03
C TYR A 281 7.05 3.58 -1.69
N LEU A 282 6.31 3.52 -0.58
CA LEU A 282 6.83 3.79 0.76
C LEU A 282 7.89 2.78 1.20
N ALA A 283 7.76 1.51 0.81
CA ALA A 283 8.74 0.50 1.16
C ALA A 283 10.14 0.80 0.58
N VAL A 284 10.21 1.32 -0.65
CA VAL A 284 11.47 1.69 -1.30
C VAL A 284 11.95 3.08 -0.85
N ASP A 285 11.05 4.06 -0.80
CA ASP A 285 11.34 5.44 -0.39
C ASP A 285 11.89 5.51 1.05
N SER A 286 11.27 4.75 1.98
CA SER A 286 11.73 4.70 3.37
C SER A 286 13.11 4.08 3.54
N LEU A 287 13.42 3.02 2.78
CA LEU A 287 14.76 2.45 2.77
C LEU A 287 15.80 3.44 2.24
N TRP A 288 15.46 4.19 1.19
CA TRP A 288 16.33 5.24 0.69
C TRP A 288 16.58 6.33 1.75
N LEU A 289 15.52 6.79 2.43
CA LEU A 289 15.66 7.77 3.52
C LEU A 289 16.51 7.24 4.68
N GLN A 290 16.34 5.96 5.02
CA GLN A 290 17.13 5.33 6.07
C GLN A 290 18.62 5.21 5.69
N LEU A 291 18.91 4.82 4.45
CA LEU A 291 20.26 4.65 3.93
C LEU A 291 21.01 5.99 3.73
N THR A 292 20.29 7.06 3.39
CA THR A 292 20.89 8.37 3.12
C THR A 292 20.96 9.27 4.35
N ASN A 293 19.94 9.24 5.19
CA ASN A 293 19.74 10.23 6.26
C ASN A 293 19.57 9.59 7.65
N GLY A 294 19.46 8.26 7.74
CA GLY A 294 19.12 7.57 9.00
C GLY A 294 17.68 7.83 9.48
N ASN A 295 16.79 8.27 8.58
CA ASN A 295 15.39 8.51 8.93
C ASN A 295 14.60 7.20 8.98
N ASP A 296 13.60 7.16 9.84
CA ASP A 296 12.55 6.14 9.87
C ASP A 296 11.15 6.77 9.80
N MET A 297 10.15 5.96 9.49
CA MET A 297 8.75 6.38 9.46
C MET A 297 7.94 5.62 10.50
N GLY A 298 6.84 6.23 10.95
CA GLY A 298 5.90 5.61 11.88
C GLY A 298 6.28 5.69 13.35
N GLY A 299 7.51 6.14 13.72
CA GLY A 299 7.92 6.25 15.11
C GLY A 299 7.82 4.92 15.86
N GLY A 300 8.20 3.80 15.22
CA GLY A 300 8.09 2.45 15.75
C GLY A 300 6.69 1.83 15.64
N GLN A 301 5.73 2.51 15.01
CA GLN A 301 4.38 2.00 14.75
C GLN A 301 4.18 1.72 13.25
N PRO A 302 3.25 0.82 12.89
CA PRO A 302 2.89 0.60 11.49
C PRO A 302 2.37 1.87 10.82
N VAL A 303 2.77 2.10 9.58
CA VAL A 303 2.20 3.13 8.71
C VAL A 303 1.08 2.51 7.88
N LEU A 304 -0.16 2.84 8.21
CA LEU A 304 -1.32 2.22 7.57
C LEU A 304 -1.65 2.91 6.24
N THR A 305 -1.84 2.11 5.19
CA THR A 305 -2.24 2.56 3.85
C THR A 305 -3.73 2.34 3.55
N GLY A 306 -4.46 1.81 4.51
CA GLY A 306 -5.90 1.53 4.47
C GLY A 306 -6.44 1.16 5.85
N PRO A 307 -7.75 0.85 5.97
CA PRO A 307 -8.72 0.68 4.89
C PRO A 307 -9.28 2.00 4.32
N SER A 308 -9.52 2.04 3.01
CA SER A 308 -10.23 3.13 2.33
C SER A 308 -11.39 2.54 1.52
N PHE A 309 -12.61 3.04 1.72
CA PHE A 309 -13.77 2.52 1.00
C PHE A 309 -13.92 3.18 -0.36
N VAL A 310 -14.13 2.33 -1.37
CA VAL A 310 -14.49 2.76 -2.74
C VAL A 310 -15.83 2.14 -3.10
N ASP A 311 -16.79 2.99 -3.47
CA ASP A 311 -18.16 2.61 -3.81
C ASP A 311 -18.75 3.55 -4.88
N ALA A 312 -20.03 3.41 -5.18
CA ALA A 312 -20.71 4.22 -6.18
C ALA A 312 -20.63 5.75 -5.92
N ALA A 313 -20.37 6.20 -4.68
CA ALA A 313 -20.29 7.62 -4.35
C ALA A 313 -18.95 8.27 -4.75
N ASN A 314 -17.88 7.47 -4.87
CA ASN A 314 -16.54 8.00 -5.15
C ASN A 314 -15.81 7.31 -6.30
N ILE A 315 -16.35 6.23 -6.87
CA ILE A 315 -15.69 5.42 -7.91
C ILE A 315 -15.28 6.24 -9.13
N ASP A 316 -16.07 7.21 -9.57
CA ASP A 316 -15.74 8.02 -10.74
C ASP A 316 -14.47 8.86 -10.57
N LYS A 317 -14.15 9.25 -9.33
CA LYS A 317 -12.91 9.95 -9.00
C LYS A 317 -11.69 9.02 -8.95
N ILE A 318 -11.93 7.73 -8.72
CA ILE A 318 -10.89 6.71 -8.53
C ILE A 318 -10.59 5.96 -9.82
N ALA A 319 -11.58 5.83 -10.72
CA ALA A 319 -11.51 5.00 -11.93
C ALA A 319 -10.25 5.26 -12.79
N GLY A 320 -9.88 6.54 -12.98
CA GLY A 320 -8.69 6.90 -13.74
C GLY A 320 -7.39 6.42 -13.10
N PHE A 321 -7.29 6.43 -11.78
CA PHE A 321 -6.11 5.94 -11.05
C PHE A 321 -6.03 4.42 -11.11
N ALA A 322 -7.15 3.70 -10.97
CA ALA A 322 -7.19 2.25 -11.12
C ALA A 322 -6.78 1.81 -12.55
N ALA A 323 -7.25 2.53 -13.58
CA ALA A 323 -6.86 2.27 -14.97
C ALA A 323 -5.37 2.51 -15.24
N ASN A 324 -4.74 3.43 -14.52
CA ASN A 324 -3.32 3.78 -14.64
C ASN A 324 -2.40 2.96 -13.71
N ASN A 325 -2.91 1.95 -13.06
CA ASN A 325 -2.15 1.10 -12.11
C ASN A 325 -1.56 1.86 -10.90
N THR A 326 -2.18 2.97 -10.52
CA THR A 326 -1.74 3.79 -9.38
C THR A 326 -2.69 3.70 -8.17
N ARG A 327 -3.75 2.88 -8.32
CA ARG A 327 -4.68 2.61 -7.23
C ARG A 327 -5.24 1.20 -7.29
#